data_a19bf4ec10f371c1c051d950f8f11ac4
#
_entry.id   a19bf4ec10f371c1c051d950f8f11ac4
#
_cell.length_a   1.000
_cell.length_b   1.000
_cell.length_c   1.000
_cell.angle_alpha   90.00
_cell.angle_beta   90.00
_cell.angle_gamma   90.00
#
_symmetry.space_group_name_H-M   'P 1'
#
loop_
_entity.id
_entity.type
_entity.pdbx_description
1 polymer ?
#
loop_
_entity_poly.entity_id
_entity_poly.type
_entity_poly.pdbx_seq_one_letter_code
_entity_poly.pdbx_strand_id
1 'polypeptide(L)'
;MPRNKDLSAYTALVTGASSGIGLEYARQLAAQGANLVMVSIDREDLDREAKKIVDTSGVSVETICMDLAQPDAANKLYDHCRQKGIQIEILINNAGIFSFQEITHTDPKKIETSNLKLTTATAYKIRNLCCCNMLWNRGGSFTTFTVTT
;
A
#
# COMPACT_ATOMS: atom_id res chain seq x y z
N MET A 1 -26.74 0.19 -9.30
CA MET A 1 -25.80 -0.83 -8.81
C MET A 1 -24.40 -0.37 -9.18
N PRO A 2 -23.46 -0.30 -8.25
CA PRO A 2 -22.09 0.00 -8.60
C PRO A 2 -21.61 -1.12 -9.53
N ARG A 3 -21.09 -0.76 -10.71
CA ARG A 3 -20.46 -1.73 -11.60
C ARG A 3 -19.24 -2.29 -10.87
N ASN A 4 -19.26 -3.56 -10.53
CA ASN A 4 -18.07 -4.27 -10.07
C ASN A 4 -17.03 -4.12 -11.17
N LYS A 5 -16.02 -3.30 -10.93
CA LYS A 5 -14.94 -3.06 -11.89
C LYS A 5 -14.03 -4.27 -11.81
N ASP A 6 -13.90 -4.99 -12.90
CA ASP A 6 -12.94 -6.09 -12.97
C ASP A 6 -11.52 -5.52 -12.89
N LEU A 7 -10.79 -5.88 -11.85
CA LEU A 7 -9.41 -5.46 -11.60
C LEU A 7 -8.39 -6.60 -11.80
N SER A 8 -8.78 -7.68 -12.45
CA SER A 8 -7.93 -8.87 -12.63
C SER A 8 -6.61 -8.61 -13.40
N ALA A 9 -6.55 -7.53 -14.18
CA ALA A 9 -5.35 -7.11 -14.89
C ALA A 9 -4.43 -6.18 -14.05
N TYR A 10 -4.79 -5.87 -12.81
CA TYR A 10 -4.08 -4.88 -11.99
C TYR A 10 -3.48 -5.52 -10.75
N THR A 11 -2.38 -4.93 -10.29
CA THR A 11 -1.79 -5.22 -8.99
C THR A 11 -1.86 -3.98 -8.11
N ALA A 12 -2.38 -4.15 -6.91
CA ALA A 12 -2.50 -3.09 -5.92
C ALA A 12 -1.48 -3.27 -4.80
N LEU A 13 -0.74 -2.20 -4.50
CA LEU A 13 0.11 -2.14 -3.31
C LEU A 13 -0.63 -1.39 -2.21
N VAL A 14 -0.77 -2.05 -1.05
CA VAL A 14 -1.44 -1.49 0.12
C VAL A 14 -0.48 -1.48 1.31
N THR A 15 -0.22 -0.30 1.87
CA THR A 15 0.59 -0.15 3.07
C THR A 15 -0.28 -0.17 4.32
N GLY A 16 0.22 -0.75 5.43
CA GLY A 16 -0.56 -0.97 6.64
C GLY A 16 -1.69 -1.99 6.43
N ALA A 17 -1.41 -3.03 5.66
CA ALA A 17 -2.42 -3.97 5.18
C ALA A 17 -2.72 -5.14 6.13
N SER A 18 -2.07 -5.22 7.30
CA SER A 18 -2.31 -6.30 8.27
C SER A 18 -3.57 -6.13 9.10
N SER A 19 -4.12 -4.93 9.19
CA SER A 19 -5.29 -4.64 10.04
C SER A 19 -6.05 -3.39 9.58
N GLY A 20 -7.21 -3.14 10.21
CA GLY A 20 -7.98 -1.91 10.07
C GLY A 20 -8.36 -1.57 8.63
N ILE A 21 -8.27 -0.29 8.28
CA ILE A 21 -8.71 0.26 6.99
C ILE A 21 -7.87 -0.31 5.83
N GLY A 22 -6.54 -0.45 6.02
CA GLY A 22 -5.66 -1.01 4.98
C GLY A 22 -6.00 -2.44 4.61
N LEU A 23 -6.31 -3.28 5.60
CA LEU A 23 -6.76 -4.65 5.38
C LEU A 23 -8.10 -4.70 4.63
N GLU A 24 -9.02 -3.80 4.97
CA GLU A 24 -10.32 -3.75 4.29
C GLU A 24 -10.18 -3.32 2.82
N TYR A 25 -9.30 -2.35 2.51
CA TYR A 25 -8.96 -2.03 1.13
C TYR A 25 -8.38 -3.24 0.39
N ALA A 26 -7.45 -3.96 1.00
CA ALA A 26 -6.86 -5.15 0.40
C ALA A 26 -7.92 -6.21 0.07
N ARG A 27 -8.85 -6.48 1.00
CA ARG A 27 -9.96 -7.42 0.78
C ARG A 27 -10.90 -7.00 -0.35
N GLN A 28 -11.26 -5.72 -0.41
CA GLN A 28 -12.15 -5.22 -1.44
C GLN A 28 -11.50 -5.22 -2.83
N LEU A 29 -10.22 -4.89 -2.93
CA LEU A 29 -9.47 -4.96 -4.18
C LEU A 29 -9.32 -6.41 -4.66
N ALA A 30 -9.01 -7.33 -3.75
CA ALA A 30 -8.94 -8.76 -4.06
C ALA A 30 -10.30 -9.33 -4.51
N ALA A 31 -11.40 -8.91 -3.88
CA ALA A 31 -12.75 -9.30 -4.28
C ALA A 31 -13.14 -8.80 -5.68
N GLN A 32 -12.46 -7.77 -6.19
CA GLN A 32 -12.59 -7.29 -7.56
C GLN A 32 -11.56 -7.92 -8.53
N GLY A 33 -10.78 -8.89 -8.06
CA GLY A 33 -9.82 -9.64 -8.86
C GLY A 33 -8.40 -9.10 -8.89
N ALA A 34 -8.10 -7.97 -8.22
CA ALA A 34 -6.75 -7.40 -8.22
C ALA A 34 -5.76 -8.31 -7.49
N ASN A 35 -4.56 -8.47 -8.05
CA ASN A 35 -3.44 -9.02 -7.31
C ASN A 35 -2.96 -7.99 -6.27
N LEU A 36 -2.33 -8.47 -5.20
CA LEU A 36 -1.96 -7.61 -4.08
C LEU A 36 -0.48 -7.67 -3.75
N VAL A 37 0.07 -6.54 -3.36
CA VAL A 37 1.29 -6.41 -2.57
C VAL A 37 0.88 -5.80 -1.23
N MET A 38 0.93 -6.58 -0.18
CA MET A 38 0.55 -6.16 1.16
C MET A 38 1.79 -5.87 1.98
N VAL A 39 1.88 -4.65 2.54
CA VAL A 39 3.04 -4.19 3.31
C VAL A 39 2.60 -3.85 4.73
N SER A 40 3.28 -4.40 5.73
CA SER A 40 3.05 -4.08 7.13
C SER A 40 4.31 -4.36 7.97
N ILE A 41 4.33 -3.82 9.19
CA ILE A 41 5.35 -4.11 10.19
C ILE A 41 5.06 -5.43 10.93
N ASP A 42 3.81 -5.83 11.04
CA ASP A 42 3.36 -7.04 11.72
C ASP A 42 3.32 -8.21 10.73
N ARG A 43 4.31 -9.09 10.83
CA ARG A 43 4.46 -10.24 9.94
C ARG A 43 3.38 -11.29 10.16
N GLU A 44 3.07 -11.61 11.42
CA GLU A 44 2.15 -12.70 11.72
C GLU A 44 0.74 -12.38 11.24
N ASP A 45 0.27 -11.18 11.56
CA ASP A 45 -1.04 -10.71 11.10
C ASP A 45 -1.08 -10.56 9.58
N LEU A 46 0.00 -10.05 8.98
CA LEU A 46 0.09 -9.87 7.53
C LEU A 46 -0.03 -11.20 6.78
N ASP A 47 0.75 -12.19 7.18
CA ASP A 47 0.76 -13.51 6.51
C ASP A 47 -0.57 -14.26 6.75
N ARG A 48 -1.15 -14.15 7.95
CA ARG A 48 -2.46 -14.72 8.27
C ARG A 48 -3.57 -14.13 7.40
N GLU A 49 -3.62 -12.81 7.28
CA GLU A 49 -4.67 -12.15 6.51
C GLU A 49 -4.46 -12.32 4.99
N ALA A 50 -3.22 -12.31 4.51
CA ALA A 50 -2.90 -12.62 3.13
C ALA A 50 -3.39 -14.02 2.73
N LYS A 51 -3.16 -15.03 3.58
CA LYS A 51 -3.66 -16.39 3.34
C LYS A 51 -5.19 -16.43 3.22
N LYS A 52 -5.91 -15.74 4.12
CA LYS A 52 -7.38 -15.67 4.04
C LYS A 52 -7.85 -15.04 2.73
N ILE A 53 -7.17 -13.99 2.27
CA ILE A 53 -7.50 -13.32 1.01
C ILE A 53 -7.27 -14.27 -0.17
N VAL A 54 -6.14 -14.97 -0.22
CA VAL A 54 -5.86 -15.96 -1.27
C VAL A 54 -6.93 -17.05 -1.28
N ASP A 55 -7.25 -17.61 -0.12
CA ASP A 55 -8.24 -18.69 0.02
C ASP A 55 -9.65 -18.26 -0.41
N THR A 56 -9.99 -16.98 -0.22
CA THR A 56 -11.33 -16.44 -0.52
C THR A 56 -11.46 -15.94 -1.96
N SER A 57 -10.44 -15.25 -2.47
CA SER A 57 -10.52 -14.52 -3.74
C SER A 57 -9.74 -15.18 -4.88
N GLY A 58 -8.81 -16.10 -4.56
CA GLY A 58 -7.98 -16.79 -5.55
C GLY A 58 -6.93 -15.89 -6.24
N VAL A 59 -6.73 -14.66 -5.78
CA VAL A 59 -5.75 -13.72 -6.34
C VAL A 59 -4.34 -14.01 -5.81
N SER A 60 -3.34 -13.52 -6.51
CA SER A 60 -1.95 -13.58 -6.04
C SER A 60 -1.71 -12.49 -4.99
N VAL A 61 -1.07 -12.84 -3.87
CA VAL A 61 -0.74 -11.91 -2.80
C VAL A 61 0.74 -12.05 -2.44
N GLU A 62 1.49 -10.97 -2.59
CA GLU A 62 2.85 -10.84 -2.08
C GLU A 62 2.83 -10.12 -0.74
N THR A 63 3.46 -10.69 0.29
CA THR A 63 3.57 -10.06 1.61
C THR A 63 4.97 -9.51 1.83
N ILE A 64 5.09 -8.26 2.27
CA ILE A 64 6.35 -7.60 2.57
C ILE A 64 6.29 -7.07 4.00
N CYS A 65 7.03 -7.73 4.91
CA CYS A 65 7.17 -7.22 6.27
C CYS A 65 8.26 -6.16 6.31
N MET A 66 7.86 -4.90 6.52
CA MET A 66 8.77 -3.77 6.48
C MET A 66 8.27 -2.62 7.34
N ASP A 67 9.19 -2.03 8.11
CA ASP A 67 8.95 -0.76 8.79
C ASP A 67 9.19 0.40 7.81
N LEU A 68 8.12 1.01 7.35
CA LEU A 68 8.18 2.11 6.38
C LEU A 68 8.70 3.43 6.99
N ALA A 69 8.85 3.53 8.32
CA ALA A 69 9.45 4.68 8.98
C ALA A 69 10.98 4.70 8.85
N GLN A 70 11.58 3.56 8.49
CA GLN A 70 13.03 3.47 8.34
C GLN A 70 13.54 4.27 7.13
N PRO A 71 14.74 4.87 7.25
CA PRO A 71 15.42 5.43 6.10
C PRO A 71 15.53 4.40 4.98
N ASP A 72 15.36 4.82 3.74
CA ASP A 72 15.41 3.96 2.55
C ASP A 72 14.35 2.85 2.42
N ALA A 73 13.35 2.79 3.31
CA ALA A 73 12.27 1.80 3.21
C ALA A 73 11.58 1.84 1.83
N ALA A 74 11.31 3.04 1.32
CA ALA A 74 10.69 3.21 0.01
C ALA A 74 11.57 2.68 -1.14
N ASN A 75 12.91 2.83 -1.05
CA ASN A 75 13.81 2.26 -2.05
C ASN A 75 13.83 0.75 -1.98
N LYS A 76 13.91 0.19 -0.78
CA LYS A 76 13.90 -1.26 -0.57
C LYS A 76 12.60 -1.89 -1.08
N LEU A 77 11.47 -1.25 -0.83
CA LEU A 77 10.18 -1.69 -1.32
C LEU A 77 10.12 -1.64 -2.86
N TYR A 78 10.61 -0.54 -3.44
CA TYR A 78 10.76 -0.39 -4.88
C TYR A 78 11.63 -1.50 -5.49
N ASP A 79 12.82 -1.70 -4.95
CA ASP A 79 13.77 -2.71 -5.46
C ASP A 79 13.21 -4.13 -5.33
N HIS A 80 12.48 -4.44 -4.25
CA HIS A 80 11.82 -5.73 -4.06
C HIS A 80 10.80 -5.99 -5.17
N CYS A 81 9.90 -5.04 -5.43
CA CYS A 81 8.90 -5.19 -6.49
C CYS A 81 9.57 -5.32 -7.87
N ARG A 82 10.59 -4.52 -8.13
CA ARG A 82 11.34 -4.55 -9.38
C ARG A 82 12.05 -5.89 -9.61
N GLN A 83 12.74 -6.41 -8.60
CA GLN A 83 13.43 -7.71 -8.67
C GLN A 83 12.47 -8.87 -8.93
N LYS A 84 11.25 -8.79 -8.40
CA LYS A 84 10.20 -9.77 -8.64
C LYS A 84 9.40 -9.53 -9.93
N GLY A 85 9.70 -8.48 -10.66
CA GLY A 85 8.96 -8.14 -11.88
C GLY A 85 7.50 -7.72 -11.63
N ILE A 86 7.19 -7.27 -10.39
CA ILE A 86 5.84 -6.86 -10.02
C ILE A 86 5.61 -5.43 -10.49
N GLN A 87 4.60 -5.22 -11.33
CA GLN A 87 4.11 -3.90 -11.73
C GLN A 87 2.96 -3.49 -10.82
N ILE A 88 2.96 -2.25 -10.37
CA ILE A 88 1.94 -1.70 -9.47
C ILE A 88 1.13 -0.65 -10.23
N GLU A 89 -0.17 -0.89 -10.40
CA GLU A 89 -1.11 0.04 -11.03
C GLU A 89 -1.93 0.81 -10.00
N ILE A 90 -2.14 0.24 -8.81
CA ILE A 90 -2.93 0.85 -7.75
C ILE A 90 -2.07 0.98 -6.49
N LEU A 91 -2.00 2.19 -5.93
CA LEU A 91 -1.27 2.44 -4.69
C LEU A 91 -2.21 2.98 -3.62
N ILE A 92 -2.31 2.25 -2.50
CA ILE A 92 -3.02 2.68 -1.29
C ILE A 92 -2.00 2.97 -0.19
N ASN A 93 -1.72 4.25 0.02
CA ASN A 93 -0.90 4.72 1.14
C ASN A 93 -1.78 4.87 2.38
N ASN A 94 -1.83 3.82 3.20
CA ASN A 94 -2.65 3.80 4.41
C ASN A 94 -1.80 3.68 5.70
N ALA A 95 -0.57 3.15 5.61
CA ALA A 95 0.28 3.04 6.79
C ALA A 95 0.49 4.40 7.45
N GLY A 96 0.18 4.49 8.73
CA GLY A 96 0.37 5.66 9.55
C GLY A 96 0.57 5.28 11.01
N ILE A 97 1.31 6.08 11.75
CA ILE A 97 1.48 5.94 13.19
C ILE A 97 0.59 6.99 13.84
N PHE A 98 -0.44 6.54 14.55
CA PHE A 98 -1.29 7.40 15.34
C PHE A 98 -0.77 7.45 16.78
N SER A 99 -0.58 8.65 17.31
CA SER A 99 -0.35 8.88 18.73
C SER A 99 -1.58 9.56 19.32
N PHE A 100 -2.34 8.85 20.12
CA PHE A 100 -3.44 9.43 20.90
C PHE A 100 -2.89 10.10 22.16
N GLN A 101 -2.04 11.10 22.00
CA GLN A 101 -1.62 11.98 23.10
C GLN A 101 -2.28 13.33 22.96
N GLU A 102 -2.67 13.94 24.07
CA GLU A 102 -3.14 15.33 24.05
C GLU A 102 -2.09 16.20 23.38
N ILE A 103 -2.53 17.07 22.47
CA ILE A 103 -1.68 17.99 21.68
C ILE A 103 -0.76 18.82 22.56
N THR A 104 -1.18 19.11 23.81
CA THR A 104 -0.42 19.87 24.81
C THR A 104 0.86 19.19 25.30
N HIS A 105 1.01 17.88 25.09
CA HIS A 105 2.14 17.08 25.57
C HIS A 105 2.95 16.43 24.46
N THR A 106 2.64 16.71 23.19
CA THR A 106 3.32 16.11 22.05
C THR A 106 4.37 17.08 21.50
N ASP A 107 5.63 16.64 21.43
CA ASP A 107 6.69 17.39 20.79
C ASP A 107 6.33 17.63 19.32
N PRO A 108 6.25 18.90 18.85
CA PRO A 108 5.93 19.22 17.45
C PRO A 108 6.79 18.49 16.43
N LYS A 109 8.07 18.22 16.78
CA LYS A 109 8.99 17.46 15.92
C LYS A 109 8.59 16.01 15.73
N LYS A 110 7.87 15.39 16.68
CA LYS A 110 7.36 14.03 16.53
C LYS A 110 6.17 13.95 15.58
N ILE A 111 5.34 15.00 15.54
CA ILE A 111 4.19 15.08 14.63
C ILE A 111 4.65 15.22 13.18
N GLU A 112 5.68 16.04 12.91
CA GLU A 112 6.23 16.20 11.56
C GLU A 112 6.92 14.94 11.03
N THR A 113 7.52 14.14 11.91
CA THR A 113 8.31 12.98 11.49
C THR A 113 7.46 11.76 11.16
N SER A 114 6.32 11.58 11.83
CA SER A 114 5.53 10.35 11.71
C SER A 114 4.59 10.29 10.51
N ASN A 115 3.96 11.39 10.14
CA ASN A 115 2.93 11.36 9.10
C ASN A 115 3.42 11.82 7.71
N LEU A 116 4.24 12.87 7.64
CA LEU A 116 4.58 13.49 6.36
C LEU A 116 5.69 12.76 5.61
N LYS A 117 6.71 12.26 6.31
CA LYS A 117 7.85 11.58 5.68
C LYS A 117 7.48 10.20 5.12
N LEU A 118 6.60 9.47 5.82
CA LEU A 118 6.19 8.13 5.40
C LEU A 118 5.36 8.17 4.11
N THR A 119 4.37 9.05 4.07
CA THR A 119 3.41 9.13 2.97
C THR A 119 4.05 9.71 1.71
N THR A 120 4.80 10.79 1.83
CA THR A 120 5.33 11.52 0.67
C THR A 120 6.50 10.80 0.01
N ALA A 121 7.45 10.26 0.79
CA ALA A 121 8.61 9.56 0.24
C ALA A 121 8.20 8.22 -0.41
N THR A 122 7.29 7.50 0.23
CA THR A 122 6.79 6.21 -0.28
C THR A 122 5.95 6.44 -1.54
N ALA A 123 5.03 7.40 -1.54
CA ALA A 123 4.21 7.73 -2.69
C ALA A 123 5.05 8.22 -3.88
N TYR A 124 6.04 9.09 -3.66
CA TYR A 124 6.88 9.62 -4.72
C TYR A 124 7.73 8.54 -5.40
N LYS A 125 8.30 7.62 -4.63
CA LYS A 125 9.18 6.58 -5.18
C LYS A 125 8.42 5.41 -5.77
N ILE A 126 7.31 5.00 -5.16
CA ILE A 126 6.44 3.97 -5.73
C ILE A 126 5.72 4.51 -6.97
N ARG A 127 5.41 5.81 -7.05
CA ARG A 127 4.95 6.44 -8.29
C ARG A 127 5.90 6.20 -9.46
N ASN A 128 7.21 6.19 -9.22
CA ASN A 128 8.20 5.89 -10.25
C ASN A 128 8.20 4.41 -10.67
N LEU A 129 7.73 3.50 -9.82
CA LEU A 129 7.48 2.10 -10.16
C LEU A 129 6.32 1.97 -11.15
N CYS A 130 5.27 2.73 -10.94
CA CYS A 130 4.14 2.80 -11.86
C CYS A 130 4.50 3.51 -13.17
N CYS A 131 5.40 4.51 -13.13
CA CYS A 131 5.74 5.33 -14.29
C CYS A 131 6.83 4.74 -15.18
N CYS A 132 7.67 3.81 -14.70
CA CYS A 132 8.78 3.28 -15.49
C CYS A 132 8.35 2.32 -16.62
N ASN A 133 7.09 1.91 -16.69
CA ASN A 133 6.57 1.05 -17.77
C ASN A 133 5.26 1.54 -18.42
N MET A 134 4.78 2.73 -18.06
CA MET A 134 3.69 3.32 -18.82
C MET A 134 4.23 4.12 -19.98
N LEU A 135 4.39 3.48 -21.11
CA LEU A 135 4.09 4.12 -22.39
C LEU A 135 2.68 4.69 -22.28
N TRP A 136 2.63 6.01 -22.17
CA TRP A 136 1.43 6.81 -22.27
C TRP A 136 0.60 6.35 -23.48
N ASN A 137 -0.38 5.53 -23.26
CA ASN A 137 -1.38 5.26 -24.26
C ASN A 137 -2.77 5.25 -23.65
N ARG A 138 -3.49 6.32 -23.93
CA ARG A 138 -4.93 6.52 -23.81
C ARG A 138 -5.50 6.74 -22.42
N GLY A 139 -5.48 8.00 -21.93
CA GLY A 139 -6.61 8.57 -21.18
C GLY A 139 -6.89 8.02 -19.77
N GLY A 140 -5.96 7.34 -19.14
CA GLY A 140 -6.15 6.80 -17.80
C GLY A 140 -5.63 7.75 -16.72
N SER A 141 -6.53 8.27 -15.91
CA SER A 141 -6.20 9.06 -14.72
C SER A 141 -5.57 8.18 -13.64
N PHE A 142 -4.43 8.60 -13.13
CA PHE A 142 -3.86 8.09 -11.88
C PHE A 142 -4.81 8.41 -10.74
N THR A 143 -5.26 7.40 -10.02
CA THR A 143 -6.00 7.62 -8.79
C THR A 143 -5.10 7.20 -7.63
N THR A 144 -4.35 8.15 -7.07
CA THR A 144 -3.67 7.96 -5.79
C THR A 144 -4.67 8.31 -4.71
N PHE A 145 -5.11 7.30 -3.97
CA PHE A 145 -5.91 7.53 -2.77
C PHE A 145 -4.96 7.69 -1.58
N THR A 146 -4.80 8.92 -1.11
CA THR A 146 -4.16 9.20 0.17
C THR A 146 -5.29 9.36 1.18
N VAL A 147 -5.40 8.41 2.09
CA VAL A 147 -6.31 8.56 3.23
C VAL A 147 -5.55 9.34 4.29
N THR A 148 -5.81 10.64 4.36
CA THR A 148 -5.44 11.48 5.50
C THR A 148 -6.61 11.45 6.47
N THR A 149 -6.42 10.79 7.60
CA THR A 149 -7.29 10.90 8.78
C THR A 149 -6.68 11.88 9.76
#